data_b028e2eb7e977b19b21fe97aaa2576bf
#
_entry.id   b028e2eb7e977b19b21fe97aaa2576bf
#
_cell.length_a   1.000
_cell.length_b   1.000
_cell.length_c   1.000
_cell.angle_alpha   90.00
_cell.angle_beta   90.00
_cell.angle_gamma   90.00
#
_symmetry.space_group_name_H-M   'P 1'
#
loop_
_entity.id
_entity.type
_entity.pdbx_description
1 polymer ?
#
loop_
_entity_poly.entity_id
_entity_poly.type
_entity_poly.pdbx_seq_one_letter_code
_entity_poly.pdbx_strand_id
1 'polypeptide(L)'
;MRHFIARISNHYDLSQTLLFGSCARNSHGATSDADLAVVLRGKHGDRSAAVRDMAALSFHVMLETGVMVEALPLWDDEIAGPEIFSNPALIKNILRYGIQL
;
A
#
# COMPACT_ATOMS: atom_id res chain seq x y z
N MET A 1 -7.41 8.57 -3.08
CA MET A 1 -6.71 7.33 -3.40
C MET A 1 -6.09 7.32 -4.79
N ARG A 2 -6.83 7.71 -5.81
CA ARG A 2 -6.29 7.81 -7.18
C ARG A 2 -5.08 8.75 -7.29
N HIS A 3 -5.12 9.86 -6.59
CA HIS A 3 -4.02 10.83 -6.55
C HIS A 3 -2.73 10.19 -6.07
N PHE A 4 -2.84 9.41 -5.00
CA PHE A 4 -1.69 8.74 -4.41
C PHE A 4 -1.12 7.69 -5.35
N ILE A 5 -2.00 6.87 -5.93
CA ILE A 5 -1.58 5.82 -6.87
C ILE A 5 -0.90 6.44 -8.10
N ALA A 6 -1.45 7.51 -8.63
CA ALA A 6 -0.88 8.19 -9.78
C ALA A 6 0.53 8.74 -9.46
N ARG A 7 0.71 9.32 -8.29
CA ARG A 7 2.02 9.84 -7.88
C ARG A 7 3.04 8.74 -7.71
N ILE A 8 2.64 7.63 -7.06
CA ILE A 8 3.55 6.49 -6.85
C ILE A 8 3.95 5.85 -8.17
N SER A 9 3.02 5.75 -9.11
CA SER A 9 3.31 5.12 -10.41
C SER A 9 4.36 5.86 -11.22
N ASN A 10 4.61 7.14 -10.91
CA ASN A 10 5.68 7.90 -11.54
C ASN A 10 7.06 7.59 -10.94
N HIS A 11 7.11 7.00 -9.75
CA HIS A 11 8.36 6.70 -9.04
C HIS A 11 8.68 5.23 -8.97
N TYR A 12 7.66 4.36 -9.09
CA TYR A 12 7.81 2.92 -8.93
C TYR A 12 7.02 2.19 -10.01
N ASP A 13 7.51 1.02 -10.39
CA ASP A 13 6.81 0.13 -11.31
C ASP A 13 5.80 -0.70 -10.52
N LEU A 14 4.54 -0.32 -10.59
CA LEU A 14 3.48 -0.96 -9.81
C LEU A 14 2.96 -2.21 -10.49
N SER A 15 2.85 -3.29 -9.72
CA SER A 15 2.21 -4.52 -10.14
C SER A 15 0.71 -4.48 -9.84
N GLN A 16 0.36 -4.10 -8.61
CA GLN A 16 -1.03 -3.95 -8.19
C GLN A 16 -1.10 -3.10 -6.92
N THR A 17 -2.29 -2.64 -6.60
CA THR A 17 -2.57 -1.94 -5.35
C THR A 17 -3.82 -2.52 -4.71
N LEU A 18 -3.80 -2.67 -3.39
CA LEU A 18 -4.88 -3.31 -2.64
C LEU A 18 -5.23 -2.47 -1.42
N LEU A 19 -6.48 -2.03 -1.35
CA LEU A 19 -6.99 -1.33 -0.18
C LEU A 19 -7.36 -2.37 0.88
N PHE A 20 -6.85 -2.20 2.10
CA PHE A 20 -7.11 -3.16 3.18
C PHE A 20 -7.36 -2.44 4.51
N GLY A 21 -7.54 -3.21 5.57
CA GLY A 21 -7.80 -2.68 6.89
C GLY A 21 -9.24 -2.19 7.05
N SER A 22 -9.47 -1.24 7.94
CA SER A 22 -10.82 -0.78 8.26
C SER A 22 -11.52 -0.11 7.08
N CYS A 23 -10.77 0.56 6.21
CA CYS A 23 -11.35 1.19 5.02
C CYS A 23 -11.94 0.16 4.06
N ALA A 24 -11.24 -0.96 3.87
CA ALA A 24 -11.72 -2.03 3.00
C ALA A 24 -13.00 -2.69 3.53
N ARG A 25 -13.16 -2.70 4.86
CA ARG A 25 -14.35 -3.25 5.52
C ARG A 25 -15.48 -2.24 5.68
N ASN A 26 -15.25 -1.02 5.24
CA ASN A 26 -16.25 0.03 5.34
C ASN A 26 -16.67 0.32 6.79
N SER A 27 -15.76 0.15 7.73
CA SER A 27 -16.00 0.31 9.17
C SER A 27 -15.23 1.47 9.77
N HIS A 28 -14.70 2.35 8.94
CA HIS A 28 -13.87 3.48 9.36
C HIS A 28 -14.72 4.69 9.71
N GLY A 29 -14.16 5.59 10.50
CA GLY A 29 -14.72 6.91 10.71
C GLY A 29 -14.30 7.89 9.62
N ALA A 30 -14.82 9.11 9.69
CA ALA A 30 -14.61 10.13 8.67
C ALA A 30 -13.14 10.55 8.54
N THR A 31 -12.35 10.40 9.61
CA THR A 31 -10.96 10.83 9.65
C THR A 31 -9.99 9.65 9.63
N SER A 32 -10.47 8.46 9.33
CA SER A 32 -9.63 7.26 9.31
C SER A 32 -8.65 7.29 8.16
N ASP A 33 -7.45 6.77 8.42
CA ASP A 33 -6.44 6.61 7.39
C ASP A 33 -6.81 5.45 6.47
N ALA A 34 -6.43 5.58 5.21
CA ALA A 34 -6.58 4.49 4.25
C ALA A 34 -5.32 3.65 4.24
N ASP A 35 -5.45 2.34 4.43
CA ASP A 35 -4.34 1.39 4.36
C ASP A 35 -4.25 0.81 2.95
N LEU A 36 -3.13 1.07 2.28
CA LEU A 36 -2.93 0.65 0.90
C LEU A 36 -1.69 -0.22 0.77
N ALA A 37 -1.86 -1.45 0.31
CA ALA A 37 -0.75 -2.30 -0.07
C ALA A 37 -0.32 -1.94 -1.50
N VAL A 38 0.93 -1.53 -1.65
CA VAL A 38 1.51 -1.14 -2.93
C VAL A 38 2.47 -2.23 -3.36
N VAL A 39 2.06 -3.05 -4.33
CA VAL A 39 2.87 -4.17 -4.80
C VAL A 39 3.72 -3.72 -5.97
N LEU A 40 5.03 -3.78 -5.79
CA LEU A 40 6.03 -3.38 -6.76
C LEU A 40 6.50 -4.60 -7.53
N ARG A 41 6.86 -4.41 -8.80
CA ARG A 41 7.33 -5.51 -9.64
C ARG A 41 8.71 -5.99 -9.20
N GLY A 42 8.92 -7.28 -9.32
CA GLY A 42 10.21 -7.92 -9.14
C GLY A 42 10.48 -8.36 -7.71
N LYS A 43 11.76 -8.43 -7.39
CA LYS A 43 12.21 -8.91 -6.08
C LYS A 43 12.21 -7.77 -5.06
N HIS A 44 11.98 -8.14 -3.81
CA HIS A 44 11.97 -7.17 -2.71
C HIS A 44 13.34 -6.46 -2.60
N GLY A 45 13.25 -5.16 -2.34
CA GLY A 45 14.41 -4.31 -2.16
C GLY A 45 14.44 -3.69 -0.76
N ASP A 46 14.87 -2.44 -0.67
CA ASP A 46 14.96 -1.72 0.60
C ASP A 46 13.56 -1.20 1.01
N ARG A 47 12.90 -1.96 1.87
CA ARG A 47 11.54 -1.60 2.33
C ARG A 47 11.54 -0.30 3.12
N SER A 48 12.57 -0.06 3.95
CA SER A 48 12.64 1.16 4.75
C SER A 48 12.71 2.41 3.87
N ALA A 49 13.50 2.35 2.81
CA ALA A 49 13.59 3.45 1.85
C ALA A 49 12.25 3.67 1.13
N ALA A 50 11.60 2.58 0.70
CA ALA A 50 10.29 2.66 0.04
C ALA A 50 9.23 3.24 0.97
N VAL A 51 9.22 2.83 2.23
CA VAL A 51 8.28 3.35 3.23
C VAL A 51 8.46 4.86 3.39
N ARG A 52 9.70 5.33 3.50
CA ARG A 52 9.98 6.77 3.66
C ARG A 52 9.53 7.55 2.42
N ASP A 53 9.83 7.06 1.24
CA ASP A 53 9.45 7.73 -0.02
C ASP A 53 7.92 7.80 -0.15
N MET A 54 7.25 6.71 0.14
CA MET A 54 5.79 6.66 0.07
C MET A 54 5.13 7.53 1.13
N ALA A 55 5.74 7.62 2.31
CA ALA A 55 5.24 8.51 3.37
C ALA A 55 5.31 9.98 2.95
N ALA A 56 6.39 10.39 2.28
CA ALA A 56 6.52 11.74 1.76
C ALA A 56 5.47 12.04 0.71
N LEU A 57 5.24 11.11 -0.21
CA LEU A 57 4.20 11.27 -1.23
C LEU A 57 2.81 11.30 -0.61
N SER A 58 2.57 10.48 0.40
CA SER A 58 1.31 10.45 1.13
C SER A 58 1.02 11.77 1.82
N PHE A 59 2.05 12.40 2.39
CA PHE A 59 1.91 13.70 3.03
C PHE A 59 1.44 14.77 2.03
N HIS A 60 2.04 14.79 0.85
CA HIS A 60 1.64 15.72 -0.21
C HIS A 60 0.19 15.49 -0.65
N VAL A 61 -0.21 14.24 -0.79
CA VAL A 61 -1.58 13.90 -1.16
C VAL A 61 -2.55 14.34 -0.05
N MET A 62 -2.18 14.15 1.21
CA MET A 62 -2.99 14.59 2.34
C MET A 62 -3.23 16.09 2.31
N LEU A 63 -2.20 16.88 1.99
CA LEU A 63 -2.34 18.33 1.89
C LEU A 63 -3.28 18.74 0.76
N GLU A 64 -3.34 17.97 -0.32
CA GLU A 64 -4.19 18.27 -1.47
C GLU A 64 -5.62 17.78 -1.29
N THR A 65 -5.81 16.63 -0.67
CA THR A 65 -7.09 15.92 -0.64
C THR A 65 -7.71 15.79 0.74
N GLY A 66 -6.94 15.99 1.81
CA GLY A 66 -7.39 15.77 3.17
C GLY A 66 -7.40 14.30 3.60
N VAL A 67 -6.94 13.39 2.75
CA VAL A 67 -6.93 11.95 3.04
C VAL A 67 -5.49 11.48 3.23
N MET A 68 -5.25 10.86 4.40
CA MET A 68 -3.97 10.24 4.71
C MET A 68 -3.97 8.80 4.22
N VAL A 69 -2.96 8.44 3.43
CA VAL A 69 -2.80 7.07 2.93
C VAL A 69 -1.56 6.46 3.60
N GLU A 70 -1.76 5.36 4.32
CA GLU A 70 -0.66 4.58 4.87
C GLU A 70 -0.29 3.49 3.88
N ALA A 71 0.83 3.66 3.20
CA ALA A 71 1.27 2.72 2.17
C ALA A 71 2.18 1.65 2.77
N LEU A 72 1.89 0.40 2.45
CA LEU A 72 2.75 -0.73 2.77
C LEU A 72 3.37 -1.23 1.46
N PRO A 73 4.67 -0.98 1.24
CA PRO A 73 5.32 -1.49 0.04
C PRO A 73 5.56 -2.99 0.16
N LEU A 74 5.14 -3.71 -0.85
CA LEU A 74 5.36 -5.15 -1.02
C LEU A 74 5.93 -5.37 -2.42
N TRP A 75 6.44 -6.57 -2.69
CA TRP A 75 6.98 -6.92 -4.00
C TRP A 75 6.34 -8.20 -4.49
N ASP A 76 6.41 -8.41 -5.82
CA ASP A 76 5.83 -9.59 -6.45
C ASP A 76 6.32 -10.91 -5.84
N ASP A 77 7.60 -10.98 -5.46
CA ASP A 77 8.14 -12.20 -4.86
C ASP A 77 7.52 -12.48 -3.48
N GLU A 78 7.17 -11.43 -2.74
CA GLU A 78 6.51 -11.58 -1.44
C GLU A 78 5.05 -12.02 -1.60
N ILE A 79 4.40 -11.58 -2.67
CA ILE A 79 3.04 -12.02 -2.97
C ILE A 79 3.04 -13.50 -3.40
N ALA A 80 4.01 -13.90 -4.20
CA ALA A 80 4.16 -15.28 -4.66
C ALA A 80 4.59 -16.23 -3.53
N GLY A 81 5.42 -15.75 -2.58
CA GLY A 81 5.90 -16.52 -1.45
C GLY A 81 5.81 -15.73 -0.15
N PRO A 82 4.61 -15.60 0.45
CA PRO A 82 4.43 -14.78 1.65
C PRO A 82 5.33 -15.13 2.83
N GLU A 83 5.84 -16.32 2.89
CA GLU A 83 6.72 -16.80 3.97
C GLU A 83 8.07 -16.08 4.01
N ILE A 84 8.49 -15.41 2.95
CA ILE A 84 9.70 -14.59 2.97
C ILE A 84 9.49 -13.24 3.66
N PHE A 85 8.25 -12.85 3.86
CA PHE A 85 7.90 -11.63 4.59
C PHE A 85 7.88 -11.91 6.09
N SER A 86 8.20 -10.90 6.91
CA SER A 86 8.25 -11.07 8.37
C SER A 86 6.89 -11.38 8.99
N ASN A 87 5.80 -11.04 8.31
CA ASN A 87 4.44 -11.32 8.76
C ASN A 87 3.60 -11.91 7.63
N PRO A 88 3.77 -13.22 7.34
CA PRO A 88 3.03 -13.84 6.23
C PRO A 88 1.52 -13.78 6.37
N ALA A 89 1.00 -13.79 7.59
CA ALA A 89 -0.43 -13.73 7.83
C ALA A 89 -1.02 -12.41 7.33
N LEU A 90 -0.28 -11.31 7.45
CA LEU A 90 -0.71 -10.01 6.96
C LEU A 90 -0.89 -10.04 5.44
N ILE A 91 0.08 -10.57 4.72
CA ILE A 91 -0.02 -10.67 3.26
C ILE A 91 -1.21 -11.54 2.85
N LYS A 92 -1.40 -12.67 3.51
CA LYS A 92 -2.52 -13.56 3.22
C LYS A 92 -3.86 -12.87 3.44
N ASN A 93 -3.98 -12.08 4.50
CA ASN A 93 -5.19 -11.31 4.78
C ASN A 93 -5.43 -10.22 3.73
N ILE A 94 -4.38 -9.53 3.30
CA ILE A 94 -4.49 -8.50 2.27
C ILE A 94 -4.99 -9.12 0.96
N LEU A 95 -4.43 -10.26 0.57
CA LEU A 95 -4.83 -10.93 -0.67
C LEU A 95 -6.26 -11.46 -0.61
N ARG A 96 -6.69 -11.88 0.58
CA ARG A 96 -8.03 -12.45 0.76
C ARG A 96 -9.13 -11.40 0.86
N TYR A 97 -8.87 -10.32 1.60
CA TYR A 97 -9.89 -9.33 1.95
C TYR A 97 -9.66 -7.96 1.32
N GLY A 98 -8.49 -7.71 0.77
CA GLY A 98 -8.19 -6.42 0.16
C GLY A 98 -8.99 -6.17 -1.10
N ILE A 99 -9.24 -4.89 -1.38
CA ILE A 99 -9.95 -4.47 -2.57
C ILE A 99 -8.93 -3.94 -3.57
N GLN A 100 -8.85 -4.56 -4.71
CA GLN A 100 -7.94 -4.13 -5.77
C GLN A 100 -8.43 -2.83 -6.42
N LEU A 101 -7.52 -1.88 -6.51
CA LEU A 101 -7.82 -0.57 -7.11
C LEU A 101 -7.17 -0.41 -8.47
#